data_4dde0aadf453a09ee55c42bc92e2be79
#
_entry.id   4dde0aadf453a09ee55c42bc92e2be79
#
_cell.length_a   1.000
_cell.length_b   1.000
_cell.length_c   1.000
_cell.angle_alpha   90.00
_cell.angle_beta   90.00
_cell.angle_gamma   90.00
#
_symmetry.space_group_name_H-M   'P 1'
#
loop_
_entity.id
_entity.type
_entity.pdbx_description
1 polymer ?
#
loop_
_entity_poly.entity_id
_entity_poly.type
_entity_poly.pdbx_seq_one_letter_code
_entity_poly.pdbx_strand_id
1 'polypeptide(L)'
;RSEAGDRLPSERDLADRLGVTRNTIREALSVLESMRVIERRPNSGVYVKDIRMESSVDLLVLQADLGLPGTADDNFQAMEVRSLLEVQAIRLACRRRSDSDLEKMRQILQLAESQIAKGQPINEEDEAFHMAIAAATKNAVLRRVLTVFYLMYRSRRMVYFSDKERSQRSQSHHRKMYEAIEARD
;
A
#
# COMPACT_ATOMS: atom_id res chain seq x y z
N ARG A 1 26.41 -1.50 -4.26
CA ARG A 1 25.24 -2.29 -3.83
C ARG A 1 25.62 -2.93 -2.50
N SER A 2 24.86 -2.71 -1.44
CA SER A 2 25.11 -3.34 -0.14
C SER A 2 24.25 -4.60 -0.02
N GLU A 3 24.81 -5.65 0.55
CA GLU A 3 24.14 -6.93 0.78
C GLU A 3 23.81 -7.11 2.28
N ALA A 4 22.96 -8.08 2.59
CA ALA A 4 22.65 -8.41 3.97
C ALA A 4 23.93 -8.78 4.75
N GLY A 5 24.10 -8.18 5.92
CA GLY A 5 25.31 -8.33 6.75
C GLY A 5 26.43 -7.33 6.48
N ASP A 6 26.35 -6.56 5.40
CA ASP A 6 27.35 -5.53 5.11
C ASP A 6 27.33 -4.43 6.16
N ARG A 7 28.53 -4.00 6.57
CA ARG A 7 28.71 -2.84 7.43
C ARG A 7 28.67 -1.56 6.61
N LEU A 8 27.81 -0.63 6.98
CA LEU A 8 27.76 0.70 6.36
C LEU A 8 28.98 1.55 6.75
N PRO A 9 29.39 2.51 5.89
CA PRO A 9 30.36 3.53 6.25
C PRO A 9 29.91 4.31 7.50
N SER A 10 30.85 4.98 8.19
CA SER A 10 30.52 5.79 9.35
C SER A 10 29.59 6.97 8.99
N GLU A 11 28.84 7.49 9.97
CA GLU A 11 28.00 8.69 9.77
C GLU A 11 28.79 9.86 9.16
N ARG A 12 30.07 10.01 9.53
CA ARG A 12 30.97 11.01 8.97
C ARG A 12 31.25 10.75 7.50
N ASP A 13 31.65 9.53 7.16
CA ASP A 13 32.00 9.17 5.79
C ASP A 13 30.78 9.25 4.85
N LEU A 14 29.58 8.90 5.35
CA LEU A 14 28.33 9.07 4.62
C LEU A 14 28.00 10.55 4.40
N ALA A 15 28.16 11.39 5.42
CA ALA A 15 27.93 12.84 5.32
C ALA A 15 28.87 13.48 4.28
N ASP A 16 30.16 13.13 4.34
CA ASP A 16 31.18 13.63 3.42
C ASP A 16 30.89 13.16 1.97
N ARG A 17 30.52 11.90 1.76
CA ARG A 17 30.20 11.34 0.43
C ARG A 17 28.94 11.92 -0.19
N LEU A 18 27.93 12.22 0.61
CA LEU A 18 26.63 12.71 0.15
C LEU A 18 26.52 14.24 0.17
N GLY A 19 27.52 14.94 0.69
CA GLY A 19 27.52 16.41 0.78
C GLY A 19 26.45 16.98 1.72
N VAL A 20 26.11 16.24 2.80
CA VAL A 20 25.07 16.63 3.77
C VAL A 20 25.63 16.68 5.19
N THR A 21 24.83 17.17 6.14
CA THR A 21 25.27 17.21 7.55
C THR A 21 25.23 15.82 8.19
N ARG A 22 26.05 15.60 9.22
CA ARG A 22 25.98 14.36 10.02
C ARG A 22 24.62 14.17 10.67
N ASN A 23 23.94 15.26 11.03
CA ASN A 23 22.60 15.19 11.61
C ASN A 23 21.58 14.62 10.62
N THR A 24 21.63 15.08 9.37
CA THR A 24 20.79 14.56 8.28
C THR A 24 21.02 13.05 8.09
N ILE A 25 22.29 12.60 8.10
CA ILE A 25 22.62 11.16 8.03
C ILE A 25 22.02 10.40 9.21
N ARG A 26 22.17 10.93 10.44
CA ARG A 26 21.66 10.27 11.64
C ARG A 26 20.14 10.12 11.60
N GLU A 27 19.42 11.15 11.15
CA GLU A 27 17.97 11.11 10.95
C GLU A 27 17.58 10.05 9.91
N ALA A 28 18.24 10.04 8.75
CA ALA A 28 17.99 9.03 7.70
C ALA A 28 18.26 7.60 8.21
N LEU A 29 19.38 7.37 8.90
CA LEU A 29 19.67 6.06 9.47
C LEU A 29 18.65 5.66 10.55
N SER A 30 18.11 6.60 11.32
CA SER A 30 17.07 6.30 12.31
C SER A 30 15.76 5.88 11.64
N VAL A 31 15.39 6.48 10.51
CA VAL A 31 14.26 6.07 9.69
C VAL A 31 14.47 4.66 9.12
N LEU A 32 15.64 4.39 8.54
CA LEU A 32 15.97 3.06 7.99
C LEU A 32 15.99 1.98 9.09
N GLU A 33 16.46 2.31 10.30
CA GLU A 33 16.44 1.41 11.44
C GLU A 33 15.00 1.12 11.91
N SER A 34 14.15 2.14 11.99
CA SER A 34 12.71 1.94 12.32
C SER A 34 11.99 1.06 11.30
N MET A 35 12.40 1.12 10.04
CA MET A 35 11.91 0.25 8.96
C MET A 35 12.62 -1.12 8.91
N ARG A 36 13.51 -1.43 9.84
CA ARG A 36 14.28 -2.69 9.91
C ARG A 36 15.12 -2.98 8.67
N VAL A 37 15.56 -1.95 7.97
CA VAL A 37 16.49 -2.06 6.82
C VAL A 37 17.91 -2.23 7.31
N ILE A 38 18.23 -1.61 8.43
CA ILE A 38 19.54 -1.65 9.08
C ILE A 38 19.38 -1.94 10.58
N GLU A 39 20.49 -2.31 11.21
CA GLU A 39 20.60 -2.43 12.66
C GLU A 39 21.88 -1.75 13.17
N ARG A 40 21.80 -1.11 14.34
CA ARG A 40 22.97 -0.61 15.05
C ARG A 40 23.44 -1.65 16.05
N ARG A 41 24.74 -2.04 15.92
CA ARG A 41 25.41 -2.93 16.88
C ARG A 41 26.31 -2.11 17.80
N PRO A 42 26.12 -2.15 19.13
CA PRO A 42 26.92 -1.39 20.07
C PRO A 42 28.45 -1.61 19.84
N ASN A 43 29.20 -0.51 19.80
CA ASN A 43 30.65 -0.51 19.58
C ASN A 43 31.14 -1.16 18.27
N SER A 44 30.25 -1.51 17.35
CA SER A 44 30.58 -2.20 16.10
C SER A 44 30.24 -1.39 14.86
N GLY A 45 29.05 -0.77 14.81
CA GLY A 45 28.61 0.04 13.67
C GLY A 45 27.18 -0.23 13.25
N VAL A 46 26.89 0.17 12.02
CA VAL A 46 25.58 -0.01 11.39
C VAL A 46 25.68 -1.07 10.31
N TYR A 47 24.75 -2.00 10.29
CA TYR A 47 24.74 -3.15 9.38
C TYR A 47 23.45 -3.23 8.60
N VAL A 48 23.54 -3.68 7.35
CA VAL A 48 22.37 -3.94 6.49
C VAL A 48 21.74 -5.26 6.89
N LYS A 49 20.40 -5.29 7.05
CA LYS A 49 19.63 -6.50 7.34
C LYS A 49 19.19 -7.19 6.05
N ASP A 50 18.65 -8.39 6.16
CA ASP A 50 17.93 -9.01 5.03
C ASP A 50 16.63 -8.24 4.77
N ILE A 51 16.69 -7.32 3.81
CA ILE A 51 15.59 -6.43 3.49
C ILE A 51 14.33 -7.20 3.09
N ARG A 52 14.48 -8.32 2.36
CA ARG A 52 13.33 -9.10 1.88
C ARG A 52 12.60 -9.81 3.01
N MET A 53 13.31 -10.27 4.01
CA MET A 53 12.77 -11.09 5.09
C MET A 53 12.46 -10.32 6.37
N GLU A 54 13.19 -9.23 6.61
CA GLU A 54 13.17 -8.58 7.91
C GLU A 54 12.62 -7.15 7.91
N SER A 55 12.56 -6.47 6.74
CA SER A 55 12.09 -5.09 6.69
C SER A 55 10.60 -4.97 7.04
N SER A 56 10.22 -3.79 7.51
CA SER A 56 8.80 -3.48 7.74
C SER A 56 8.06 -3.26 6.43
N VAL A 57 6.74 -3.44 6.47
CA VAL A 57 5.86 -3.20 5.31
C VAL A 57 5.90 -1.73 4.86
N ASP A 58 6.23 -0.80 5.77
CA ASP A 58 6.35 0.64 5.46
C ASP A 58 7.50 0.93 4.46
N LEU A 59 8.52 0.06 4.42
CA LEU A 59 9.57 0.17 3.40
C LEU A 59 9.01 0.06 1.98
N LEU A 60 8.02 -0.80 1.77
CA LEU A 60 7.39 -0.96 0.45
C LEU A 60 6.68 0.32 0.00
N VAL A 61 6.07 1.04 0.94
CA VAL A 61 5.46 2.36 0.67
C VAL A 61 6.54 3.39 0.34
N LEU A 62 7.60 3.46 1.15
CA LEU A 62 8.71 4.39 0.90
C LEU A 62 9.36 4.13 -0.46
N GLN A 63 9.58 2.87 -0.83
CA GLN A 63 10.13 2.51 -2.15
C GLN A 63 9.22 2.99 -3.29
N ALA A 64 7.89 2.83 -3.14
CA ALA A 64 6.92 3.29 -4.13
C ALA A 64 6.93 4.82 -4.25
N ASP A 65 6.98 5.56 -3.14
CA ASP A 65 7.03 7.04 -3.09
C ASP A 65 8.33 7.59 -3.72
N LEU A 66 9.43 6.86 -3.55
CA LEU A 66 10.73 7.20 -4.18
C LEU A 66 10.82 6.75 -5.66
N GLY A 67 9.77 6.14 -6.21
CA GLY A 67 9.78 5.61 -7.57
C GLY A 67 10.73 4.42 -7.75
N LEU A 68 11.12 3.75 -6.67
CA LEU A 68 11.95 2.55 -6.70
C LEU A 68 11.04 1.33 -6.92
N PRO A 69 11.04 0.72 -8.10
CA PRO A 69 10.17 -0.41 -8.36
C PRO A 69 10.62 -1.63 -7.55
N GLY A 70 9.69 -2.28 -6.88
CA GLY A 70 9.89 -3.64 -6.40
C GLY A 70 10.13 -4.60 -7.57
N THR A 71 10.73 -5.75 -7.31
CA THR A 71 10.87 -6.80 -8.33
C THR A 71 9.49 -7.28 -8.80
N ALA A 72 9.43 -7.97 -9.93
CA ALA A 72 8.19 -8.59 -10.41
C ALA A 72 7.63 -9.57 -9.36
N ASP A 73 8.51 -10.31 -8.70
CA ASP A 73 8.19 -11.26 -7.65
C ASP A 73 7.62 -10.58 -6.40
N ASP A 74 8.26 -9.50 -5.91
CA ASP A 74 7.75 -8.73 -4.77
C ASP A 74 6.35 -8.18 -5.04
N ASN A 75 6.11 -7.71 -6.27
CA ASN A 75 4.80 -7.21 -6.68
C ASN A 75 3.75 -8.32 -6.75
N PHE A 76 4.10 -9.50 -7.25
CA PHE A 76 3.22 -10.65 -7.31
C PHE A 76 2.80 -11.08 -5.89
N GLN A 77 3.78 -11.28 -5.00
CA GLN A 77 3.54 -11.66 -3.62
C GLN A 77 2.68 -10.64 -2.85
N ALA A 78 2.93 -9.34 -3.04
CA ALA A 78 2.13 -8.29 -2.41
C ALA A 78 0.69 -8.28 -2.93
N MET A 79 0.46 -8.53 -4.23
CA MET A 79 -0.88 -8.64 -4.80
C MET A 79 -1.62 -9.89 -4.31
N GLU A 80 -0.91 -11.01 -4.11
CA GLU A 80 -1.47 -12.23 -3.52
C GLU A 80 -1.98 -11.96 -2.10
N VAL A 81 -1.14 -11.37 -1.23
CA VAL A 81 -1.53 -11.03 0.15
C VAL A 81 -2.70 -10.03 0.15
N ARG A 82 -2.66 -9.00 -0.68
CA ARG A 82 -3.76 -8.04 -0.83
C ARG A 82 -5.07 -8.76 -1.19
N SER A 83 -5.05 -9.66 -2.18
CA SER A 83 -6.23 -10.40 -2.62
C SER A 83 -6.82 -11.26 -1.49
N LEU A 84 -5.99 -11.96 -0.73
CA LEU A 84 -6.41 -12.73 0.44
C LEU A 84 -7.11 -11.84 1.47
N LEU A 85 -6.55 -10.68 1.77
CA LEU A 85 -7.11 -9.73 2.74
C LEU A 85 -8.42 -9.11 2.25
N GLU A 86 -8.53 -8.75 0.97
CA GLU A 86 -9.74 -8.15 0.39
C GLU A 86 -10.90 -9.15 0.38
N VAL A 87 -10.66 -10.41 0.03
CA VAL A 87 -11.70 -11.45 0.12
C VAL A 87 -12.21 -11.61 1.54
N GLN A 88 -11.30 -11.62 2.54
CA GLN A 88 -11.73 -11.68 3.94
C GLN A 88 -12.43 -10.40 4.40
N ALA A 89 -12.04 -9.23 3.88
CA ALA A 89 -12.71 -7.97 4.17
C ALA A 89 -14.16 -7.98 3.66
N ILE A 90 -14.43 -8.47 2.45
CA ILE A 90 -15.78 -8.62 1.91
C ILE A 90 -16.60 -9.54 2.80
N ARG A 91 -16.11 -10.73 3.15
CA ARG A 91 -16.80 -11.69 4.04
C ARG A 91 -17.14 -11.11 5.41
N LEU A 92 -16.24 -10.29 5.97
CA LEU A 92 -16.50 -9.60 7.23
C LEU A 92 -17.49 -8.46 7.05
N ALA A 93 -17.42 -7.71 5.96
CA ALA A 93 -18.35 -6.65 5.63
C ALA A 93 -19.78 -7.18 5.47
N CYS A 94 -19.99 -8.30 4.79
CA CYS A 94 -21.29 -8.97 4.68
C CYS A 94 -21.96 -9.16 6.06
N ARG A 95 -21.17 -9.54 7.06
CA ARG A 95 -21.68 -9.82 8.44
C ARG A 95 -21.83 -8.56 9.31
N ARG A 96 -21.00 -7.52 9.09
CA ARG A 96 -20.83 -6.42 10.04
C ARG A 96 -21.27 -5.05 9.53
N ARG A 97 -21.53 -4.94 8.23
CA ARG A 97 -21.90 -3.66 7.62
C ARG A 97 -23.18 -3.08 8.23
N SER A 98 -23.23 -1.77 8.38
CA SER A 98 -24.43 -0.98 8.64
C SER A 98 -25.04 -0.48 7.33
N ASP A 99 -26.26 0.05 7.39
CA ASP A 99 -26.90 0.66 6.23
C ASP A 99 -26.16 1.93 5.77
N SER A 100 -25.53 2.66 6.70
CA SER A 100 -24.68 3.80 6.36
C SER A 100 -23.40 3.39 5.61
N ASP A 101 -22.84 2.19 5.86
CA ASP A 101 -21.72 1.68 5.08
C ASP A 101 -22.16 1.36 3.64
N LEU A 102 -23.32 0.75 3.45
CA LEU A 102 -23.88 0.50 2.11
C LEU A 102 -24.14 1.79 1.36
N GLU A 103 -24.76 2.77 2.00
CA GLU A 103 -25.03 4.06 1.38
C GLU A 103 -23.73 4.73 0.91
N LYS A 104 -22.67 4.68 1.73
CA LYS A 104 -21.36 5.21 1.35
C LYS A 104 -20.78 4.48 0.14
N MET A 105 -20.83 3.15 0.11
CA MET A 105 -20.35 2.36 -1.03
C MET A 105 -21.15 2.70 -2.31
N ARG A 106 -22.47 2.82 -2.21
CA ARG A 106 -23.35 3.18 -3.30
C ARG A 106 -23.02 4.54 -3.91
N GLN A 107 -22.77 5.54 -3.06
CA GLN A 107 -22.35 6.88 -3.51
C GLN A 107 -21.03 6.86 -4.26
N ILE A 108 -20.05 6.08 -3.78
CA ILE A 108 -18.76 5.93 -4.45
C ILE A 108 -18.94 5.27 -5.83
N LEU A 109 -19.76 4.23 -5.93
CA LEU A 109 -20.04 3.57 -7.20
C LEU A 109 -20.70 4.51 -8.21
N GLN A 110 -21.65 5.35 -7.77
CA GLN A 110 -22.30 6.35 -8.61
C GLN A 110 -21.30 7.42 -9.10
N LEU A 111 -20.38 7.84 -8.23
CA LEU A 111 -19.33 8.78 -8.61
C LEU A 111 -18.41 8.17 -9.67
N ALA A 112 -17.96 6.93 -9.47
CA ALA A 112 -17.13 6.20 -10.44
C ALA A 112 -17.81 6.09 -11.81
N GLU A 113 -19.12 5.79 -11.86
CA GLU A 113 -19.89 5.76 -13.11
C GLU A 113 -19.91 7.12 -13.81
N SER A 114 -20.10 8.19 -13.03
CA SER A 114 -20.05 9.55 -13.57
C SER A 114 -18.67 9.89 -14.15
N GLN A 115 -17.58 9.47 -13.50
CA GLN A 115 -16.22 9.68 -14.01
C GLN A 115 -15.98 8.90 -15.30
N ILE A 116 -16.36 7.62 -15.34
CA ILE A 116 -16.25 6.78 -16.55
C ILE A 116 -17.03 7.38 -17.72
N ALA A 117 -18.24 7.89 -17.47
CA ALA A 117 -19.05 8.54 -18.50
C ALA A 117 -18.37 9.78 -19.08
N LYS A 118 -17.63 10.52 -18.27
CA LYS A 118 -16.83 11.69 -18.67
C LYS A 118 -15.46 11.32 -19.27
N GLY A 119 -15.12 10.02 -19.37
CA GLY A 119 -13.81 9.57 -19.83
C GLY A 119 -12.68 9.84 -18.84
N GLN A 120 -13.01 10.05 -17.57
CA GLN A 120 -12.03 10.28 -16.50
C GLN A 120 -11.61 8.96 -15.82
N PRO A 121 -10.38 8.86 -15.32
CA PRO A 121 -9.92 7.70 -14.55
C PRO A 121 -10.66 7.61 -13.21
N ILE A 122 -10.74 6.40 -12.66
CA ILE A 122 -11.45 6.11 -11.39
C ILE A 122 -10.50 5.61 -10.27
N ASN A 123 -9.23 5.95 -10.34
CA ASN A 123 -8.23 5.48 -9.37
C ASN A 123 -8.53 5.90 -7.92
N GLU A 124 -9.19 7.04 -7.72
CA GLU A 124 -9.60 7.53 -6.40
C GLU A 124 -10.85 6.81 -5.91
N GLU A 125 -11.84 6.64 -6.78
CA GLU A 125 -13.08 5.93 -6.49
C GLU A 125 -12.82 4.44 -6.24
N ASP A 126 -11.89 3.81 -6.98
CA ASP A 126 -11.44 2.44 -6.75
C ASP A 126 -10.89 2.29 -5.32
N GLU A 127 -9.95 3.15 -4.92
CA GLU A 127 -9.42 3.15 -3.56
C GLU A 127 -10.51 3.40 -2.52
N ALA A 128 -11.34 4.42 -2.74
CA ALA A 128 -12.40 4.78 -1.82
C ALA A 128 -13.40 3.63 -1.60
N PHE A 129 -13.73 2.88 -2.66
CA PHE A 129 -14.64 1.74 -2.59
C PHE A 129 -14.06 0.61 -1.73
N HIS A 130 -12.84 0.19 -1.99
CA HIS A 130 -12.17 -0.85 -1.21
C HIS A 130 -11.94 -0.42 0.24
N MET A 131 -11.63 0.87 0.48
CA MET A 131 -11.51 1.40 1.84
C MET A 131 -12.85 1.50 2.56
N ALA A 132 -13.97 1.69 1.84
CA ALA A 132 -15.31 1.62 2.41
C ALA A 132 -15.66 0.18 2.82
N ILE A 133 -15.33 -0.83 2.00
CA ILE A 133 -15.46 -2.25 2.38
C ILE A 133 -14.62 -2.54 3.64
N ALA A 134 -13.36 -2.12 3.67
CA ALA A 134 -12.48 -2.31 4.82
C ALA A 134 -13.04 -1.65 6.09
N ALA A 135 -13.66 -0.48 5.98
CA ALA A 135 -14.34 0.20 7.09
C ALA A 135 -15.57 -0.56 7.58
N ALA A 136 -16.36 -1.13 6.66
CA ALA A 136 -17.55 -1.93 6.95
C ALA A 136 -17.21 -3.23 7.71
N THR A 137 -15.97 -3.71 7.68
CA THR A 137 -15.50 -4.82 8.50
C THR A 137 -15.52 -4.52 10.00
N LYS A 138 -15.56 -3.24 10.39
CA LYS A 138 -15.40 -2.74 11.77
C LYS A 138 -14.08 -3.19 12.42
N ASN A 139 -13.09 -3.53 11.60
CA ASN A 139 -11.74 -3.92 12.02
C ASN A 139 -10.71 -2.86 11.59
N ALA A 140 -10.35 -1.97 12.52
CA ALA A 140 -9.42 -0.88 12.24
C ALA A 140 -7.99 -1.36 11.88
N VAL A 141 -7.58 -2.54 12.37
CA VAL A 141 -6.27 -3.11 12.03
C VAL A 141 -6.26 -3.57 10.57
N LEU A 142 -7.28 -4.33 10.15
CA LEU A 142 -7.41 -4.79 8.76
C LEU A 142 -7.44 -3.60 7.79
N ARG A 143 -8.19 -2.53 8.13
CA ARG A 143 -8.22 -1.31 7.33
C ARG A 143 -6.83 -0.68 7.18
N ARG A 144 -6.06 -0.56 8.27
CA ARG A 144 -4.70 0.01 8.22
C ARG A 144 -3.76 -0.84 7.37
N VAL A 145 -3.83 -2.17 7.50
CA VAL A 145 -3.00 -3.08 6.68
C VAL A 145 -3.35 -2.94 5.20
N LEU A 146 -4.63 -2.92 4.83
CA LEU A 146 -5.06 -2.71 3.44
C LEU A 146 -4.61 -1.36 2.90
N THR A 147 -4.65 -0.29 3.71
CA THR A 147 -4.17 1.04 3.30
C THR A 147 -2.73 1.01 2.77
N VAL A 148 -1.84 0.20 3.37
CA VAL A 148 -0.45 0.07 2.92
C VAL A 148 -0.38 -0.37 1.45
N PHE A 149 -1.17 -1.38 1.05
CA PHE A 149 -1.20 -1.85 -0.35
C PHE A 149 -1.71 -0.78 -1.32
N TYR A 150 -2.68 0.04 -0.91
CA TYR A 150 -3.20 1.12 -1.74
C TYR A 150 -2.17 2.24 -1.92
N LEU A 151 -1.41 2.58 -0.89
CA LEU A 151 -0.28 3.51 -0.97
C LEU A 151 0.82 2.99 -1.90
N MET A 152 1.24 1.72 -1.73
CA MET A 152 2.27 1.09 -2.58
C MET A 152 1.95 1.15 -4.08
N TYR A 153 0.69 0.99 -4.45
CA TYR A 153 0.27 0.89 -5.85
C TYR A 153 -0.35 2.16 -6.41
N ARG A 154 -0.30 3.28 -5.68
CA ARG A 154 -0.96 4.54 -6.09
C ARG A 154 -0.58 4.97 -7.51
N SER A 155 0.71 5.07 -7.81
CA SER A 155 1.20 5.48 -9.13
C SER A 155 0.82 4.49 -10.24
N ARG A 156 0.87 3.18 -9.95
CA ARG A 156 0.48 2.14 -10.91
C ARG A 156 -1.01 2.16 -11.19
N ARG A 157 -1.84 2.42 -10.18
CA ARG A 157 -3.30 2.54 -10.36
C ARG A 157 -3.66 3.73 -11.25
N MET A 158 -2.96 4.86 -11.11
CA MET A 158 -3.16 6.00 -12.03
C MET A 158 -2.95 5.58 -13.50
N VAL A 159 -1.85 4.87 -13.78
CA VAL A 159 -1.58 4.34 -15.14
C VAL A 159 -2.60 3.27 -15.53
N TYR A 160 -2.99 2.38 -14.63
CA TYR A 160 -3.98 1.33 -14.91
C TYR A 160 -5.33 1.90 -15.33
N PHE A 161 -5.84 2.89 -14.61
CA PHE A 161 -7.15 3.50 -14.84
C PHE A 161 -7.15 4.63 -15.88
N SER A 162 -6.01 4.95 -16.51
CA SER A 162 -5.99 5.77 -17.73
C SER A 162 -6.68 5.07 -18.91
N ASP A 163 -6.84 3.74 -18.83
CA ASP A 163 -7.58 2.93 -19.77
C ASP A 163 -9.07 2.82 -19.36
N LYS A 164 -9.94 3.26 -20.25
CA LYS A 164 -11.40 3.28 -20.03
C LYS A 164 -11.99 1.87 -19.87
N GLU A 165 -11.52 0.90 -20.65
CA GLU A 165 -12.03 -0.48 -20.56
C GLU A 165 -11.70 -1.12 -19.22
N ARG A 166 -10.51 -0.84 -18.68
CA ARG A 166 -10.11 -1.29 -17.34
C ARG A 166 -10.96 -0.65 -16.25
N SER A 167 -11.28 0.64 -16.38
CA SER A 167 -12.18 1.35 -15.47
C SER A 167 -13.58 0.73 -15.48
N GLN A 168 -14.14 0.44 -16.66
CA GLN A 168 -15.45 -0.20 -16.80
C GLN A 168 -15.47 -1.62 -16.22
N ARG A 169 -14.41 -2.41 -16.45
CA ARG A 169 -14.28 -3.76 -15.90
C ARG A 169 -14.21 -3.75 -14.38
N SER A 170 -13.39 -2.85 -13.81
CA SER A 170 -13.28 -2.69 -12.35
C SER A 170 -14.63 -2.30 -11.75
N GLN A 171 -15.33 -1.34 -12.34
CA GLN A 171 -16.65 -0.92 -11.90
C GLN A 171 -17.68 -2.06 -11.92
N SER A 172 -17.65 -2.91 -12.95
CA SER A 172 -18.51 -4.10 -13.00
C SER A 172 -18.23 -5.08 -11.86
N HIS A 173 -16.96 -5.28 -11.49
CA HIS A 173 -16.57 -6.11 -10.35
C HIS A 173 -17.01 -5.48 -9.03
N HIS A 174 -16.84 -4.16 -8.87
CA HIS A 174 -17.26 -3.43 -7.67
C HIS A 174 -18.76 -3.55 -7.43
N ARG A 175 -19.58 -3.47 -8.49
CA ARG A 175 -21.03 -3.70 -8.38
C ARG A 175 -21.36 -5.08 -7.83
N LYS A 176 -20.72 -6.13 -8.34
CA LYS A 176 -20.91 -7.50 -7.83
C LYS A 176 -20.50 -7.65 -6.36
N MET A 177 -19.39 -7.00 -5.96
CA MET A 177 -18.98 -6.97 -4.55
C MET A 177 -20.01 -6.24 -3.68
N TYR A 178 -20.53 -5.11 -4.14
CA TYR A 178 -21.58 -4.37 -3.45
C TYR A 178 -22.85 -5.21 -3.27
N GLU A 179 -23.33 -5.84 -4.33
CA GLU A 179 -24.53 -6.70 -4.33
C GLU A 179 -24.37 -7.85 -3.34
N ALA A 180 -23.22 -8.52 -3.31
CA ALA A 180 -22.92 -9.57 -2.34
C ALA A 180 -22.93 -9.04 -0.88
N ILE A 181 -22.31 -7.88 -0.64
CA ILE A 181 -22.28 -7.25 0.69
C ILE A 181 -23.69 -6.80 1.11
N GLU A 182 -24.49 -6.27 0.19
CA GLU A 182 -25.88 -5.88 0.42
C GLU A 182 -26.76 -7.09 0.76
N ALA A 183 -26.62 -8.17 0.01
CA ALA A 183 -27.33 -9.44 0.25
C ALA A 183 -26.81 -10.21 1.49
N ARG A 184 -25.65 -9.86 2.03
CA ARG A 184 -24.94 -10.58 3.10
C ARG A 184 -24.52 -12.01 2.70
N ASP A 185 -24.21 -12.19 1.43
CA ASP A 185 -23.83 -13.48 0.83
C ASP A 185 -22.30 -13.66 0.75
#